data_c4a4151c21dd2428884400079b9f0771
#
_entry.id   c4a4151c21dd2428884400079b9f0771
#
_cell.length_a   1.000
_cell.length_b   1.000
_cell.length_c   1.000
_cell.angle_alpha   90.00
_cell.angle_beta   90.00
_cell.angle_gamma   90.00
#
_symmetry.space_group_name_H-M   'P 1'
#
loop_
_entity.id
_entity.type
_entity.pdbx_description
1 polymer ?
#
loop_
_entity_poly.entity_id
_entity_poly.type
_entity_poly.pdbx_seq_one_letter_code
_entity_poly.pdbx_strand_id
1 'polypeptide(L)'
;MAKRSFSEGLKKLFGIHSKLDDSFFESVTDTLVEGDIGAQFAFEIEDMLRAECKKRKVEQQEQVLQILYDILLPFLPVASFTPEKDKTSVYLLLGVNGVGKTTTAAKLAQYYKPRFEAPIILAAADTFRAAAIEQLEYHGKQLGVRVIAHQYGGDPGAVIFDAAQAARAQGGGLVIADTAGRLHNKENLVRELQKINRIAESKTDEGCYKKILVLDVTAGQSGFRQAEVFHEAVGVDAVILTKYDSTAKGGIALSVGRQLNLPVIFTGIGEKYGDFAPFNADTYLREFIGMPV
;
A
#
# COMPACT_ATOMS: atom_id res chain seq x y z
N MET A 1 22.17 3.35 17.81
CA MET A 1 21.80 1.95 18.09
C MET A 1 21.07 1.44 16.87
N ALA A 2 21.59 0.44 16.16
CA ALA A 2 20.89 -0.17 15.04
C ALA A 2 19.58 -0.79 15.57
N LYS A 3 18.42 -0.41 15.00
CA LYS A 3 17.14 -1.04 15.32
C LYS A 3 17.26 -2.49 14.87
N ARG A 4 17.15 -3.44 15.81
CA ARG A 4 17.08 -4.87 15.49
C ARG A 4 15.90 -5.08 14.55
N SER A 5 16.14 -5.78 13.44
CA SER A 5 15.09 -6.15 12.52
C SER A 5 14.11 -7.08 13.23
N PHE A 6 12.82 -6.99 12.93
CA PHE A 6 11.79 -7.91 13.43
C PHE A 6 12.22 -9.38 13.21
N SER A 7 12.71 -9.69 12.00
CA SER A 7 13.24 -11.01 11.65
C SER A 7 14.42 -11.46 12.53
N GLU A 8 15.30 -10.54 12.97
CA GLU A 8 16.37 -10.87 13.92
C GLU A 8 15.81 -11.15 15.32
N GLY A 9 14.75 -10.45 15.72
CA GLY A 9 14.00 -10.71 16.95
C GLY A 9 13.44 -12.13 16.98
N LEU A 10 12.71 -12.51 15.93
CA LEU A 10 12.19 -13.87 15.76
C LEU A 10 13.30 -14.92 15.74
N LYS A 11 14.34 -14.75 14.92
CA LYS A 11 15.47 -15.71 14.87
C LYS A 11 16.13 -15.89 16.24
N LYS A 12 16.31 -14.81 17.00
CA LYS A 12 16.88 -14.87 18.34
C LYS A 12 15.98 -15.62 19.30
N LEU A 13 14.67 -15.40 19.22
CA LEU A 13 13.67 -16.10 20.03
C LEU A 13 13.76 -17.61 19.81
N PHE A 14 13.84 -18.05 18.56
CA PHE A 14 14.04 -19.45 18.18
C PHE A 14 15.40 -20.04 18.61
N GLY A 15 16.41 -19.21 18.88
CA GLY A 15 17.72 -19.66 19.40
C GLY A 15 17.81 -19.73 20.93
N ILE A 16 16.89 -19.11 21.67
CA ILE A 16 16.93 -19.00 23.13
C ILE A 16 16.06 -20.06 23.81
N HIS A 17 14.88 -20.33 23.27
CA HIS A 17 13.93 -21.30 23.83
C HIS A 17 14.25 -22.71 23.33
N SER A 18 14.42 -23.67 24.25
CA SER A 18 14.65 -25.06 23.91
C SER A 18 13.36 -25.90 23.86
N LYS A 19 12.24 -25.31 24.29
CA LYS A 19 10.91 -25.97 24.35
C LYS A 19 9.82 -25.02 23.87
N LEU A 20 8.73 -25.61 23.36
CA LEU A 20 7.51 -24.90 22.94
C LEU A 20 6.56 -24.80 24.15
N ASP A 21 6.94 -24.03 25.14
CA ASP A 21 6.14 -23.76 26.33
C ASP A 21 5.40 -22.42 26.25
N ASP A 22 4.64 -22.07 27.26
CA ASP A 22 3.86 -20.82 27.28
C ASP A 22 4.75 -19.59 27.10
N SER A 23 5.93 -19.59 27.71
CA SER A 23 6.88 -18.44 27.59
C SER A 23 7.39 -18.23 26.16
N PHE A 24 7.52 -19.32 25.38
CA PHE A 24 7.86 -19.24 23.96
C PHE A 24 6.74 -18.53 23.17
N PHE A 25 5.48 -18.95 23.35
CA PHE A 25 4.36 -18.38 22.59
C PHE A 25 4.10 -16.92 22.99
N GLU A 26 4.18 -16.58 24.29
CA GLU A 26 4.12 -15.19 24.75
C GLU A 26 5.20 -14.32 24.08
N SER A 27 6.44 -14.83 24.00
CA SER A 27 7.54 -14.13 23.34
C SER A 27 7.32 -13.97 21.82
N VAL A 28 6.64 -14.92 21.15
CA VAL A 28 6.21 -14.78 19.76
C VAL A 28 5.21 -13.64 19.64
N THR A 29 4.20 -13.59 20.50
CA THR A 29 3.19 -12.53 20.52
C THR A 29 3.81 -11.16 20.72
N ASP A 30 4.68 -11.01 21.70
CA ASP A 30 5.40 -9.75 21.96
C ASP A 30 6.19 -9.30 20.72
N THR A 31 6.90 -10.23 20.09
CA THR A 31 7.65 -9.96 18.87
C THR A 31 6.73 -9.55 17.71
N LEU A 32 5.57 -10.20 17.54
CA LEU A 32 4.58 -9.81 16.51
C LEU A 32 4.04 -8.40 16.75
N VAL A 33 3.78 -8.03 18.00
CA VAL A 33 3.36 -6.66 18.38
C VAL A 33 4.46 -5.64 18.06
N GLU A 34 5.72 -5.95 18.40
CA GLU A 34 6.87 -5.11 18.03
C GLU A 34 7.02 -4.95 16.51
N GLY A 35 6.58 -5.94 15.73
CA GLY A 35 6.52 -5.93 14.27
C GLY A 35 5.39 -5.10 13.67
N ASP A 36 4.62 -4.35 14.46
CA ASP A 36 3.47 -3.53 14.05
C ASP A 36 2.25 -4.32 13.50
N ILE A 37 2.11 -5.61 13.87
CA ILE A 37 0.90 -6.40 13.51
C ILE A 37 -0.35 -5.92 14.25
N GLY A 38 -0.18 -5.33 15.43
CA GLY A 38 -1.28 -4.97 16.32
C GLY A 38 -1.62 -6.09 17.32
N ALA A 39 -1.86 -5.71 18.59
CA ALA A 39 -1.94 -6.65 19.70
C ALA A 39 -3.05 -7.70 19.52
N GLN A 40 -4.26 -7.28 19.13
CA GLN A 40 -5.37 -8.21 18.95
C GLN A 40 -5.05 -9.30 17.91
N PHE A 41 -4.50 -8.90 16.77
CA PHE A 41 -4.16 -9.84 15.71
C PHE A 41 -2.96 -10.72 16.11
N ALA A 42 -2.00 -10.20 16.88
CA ALA A 42 -0.89 -10.99 17.41
C ALA A 42 -1.38 -12.12 18.33
N PHE A 43 -2.36 -11.87 19.22
CA PHE A 43 -3.01 -12.91 20.02
C PHE A 43 -3.75 -13.95 19.18
N GLU A 44 -4.49 -13.52 18.14
CA GLU A 44 -5.15 -14.45 17.22
C GLU A 44 -4.14 -15.37 16.53
N ILE A 45 -2.99 -14.84 16.11
CA ILE A 45 -1.89 -15.60 15.50
C ILE A 45 -1.31 -16.60 16.51
N GLU A 46 -1.10 -16.18 17.76
CA GLU A 46 -0.62 -17.06 18.82
C GLU A 46 -1.56 -18.27 19.03
N ASP A 47 -2.86 -18.01 19.17
CA ASP A 47 -3.86 -19.08 19.35
C ASP A 47 -3.85 -20.06 18.17
N MET A 48 -3.80 -19.56 16.94
CA MET A 48 -3.69 -20.40 15.73
C MET A 48 -2.40 -21.20 15.72
N LEU A 49 -1.28 -20.59 16.10
CA LEU A 49 0.03 -21.22 16.14
C LEU A 49 0.09 -22.33 17.17
N ARG A 50 -0.42 -22.10 18.38
CA ARG A 50 -0.53 -23.11 19.44
C ARG A 50 -1.39 -24.32 18.99
N ALA A 51 -2.54 -24.04 18.40
CA ALA A 51 -3.44 -25.08 17.91
C ALA A 51 -2.78 -25.95 16.82
N GLU A 52 -2.12 -25.33 15.82
CA GLU A 52 -1.46 -26.06 14.74
C GLU A 52 -0.20 -26.81 15.22
N CYS A 53 0.60 -26.25 16.12
CA CYS A 53 1.73 -26.93 16.73
C CYS A 53 1.28 -28.19 17.49
N LYS A 54 0.22 -28.09 18.28
CA LYS A 54 -0.35 -29.23 19.00
C LYS A 54 -0.90 -30.31 18.05
N LYS A 55 -1.63 -29.90 17.02
CA LYS A 55 -2.23 -30.79 16.00
C LYS A 55 -1.16 -31.55 15.21
N ARG A 56 -0.07 -30.85 14.79
CA ARG A 56 1.03 -31.44 14.02
C ARG A 56 2.07 -32.13 14.92
N LYS A 57 1.92 -32.09 16.24
CA LYS A 57 2.86 -32.67 17.26
C LYS A 57 4.29 -32.13 17.03
N VAL A 58 4.40 -30.82 16.87
CA VAL A 58 5.67 -30.14 16.60
C VAL A 58 6.52 -30.10 17.85
N GLU A 59 7.77 -30.54 17.73
CA GLU A 59 8.76 -30.51 18.82
C GLU A 59 9.97 -29.61 18.47
N GLN A 60 10.17 -29.33 17.17
CA GLN A 60 11.32 -28.55 16.68
C GLN A 60 10.89 -27.17 16.25
N GLN A 61 11.65 -26.17 16.61
CA GLN A 61 11.36 -24.75 16.38
C GLN A 61 11.36 -24.36 14.91
N GLU A 62 12.19 -24.98 14.08
CA GLU A 62 12.23 -24.75 12.64
C GLU A 62 10.88 -25.04 11.96
N GLN A 63 10.14 -26.03 12.50
CA GLN A 63 8.80 -26.37 12.02
C GLN A 63 7.77 -25.30 12.40
N VAL A 64 7.99 -24.57 13.51
CA VAL A 64 7.09 -23.50 13.96
C VAL A 64 7.14 -22.32 13.00
N LEU A 65 8.31 -21.97 12.45
CA LEU A 65 8.42 -20.91 11.43
C LEU A 65 7.62 -21.23 10.17
N GLN A 66 7.65 -22.49 9.72
CA GLN A 66 6.83 -22.91 8.58
C GLN A 66 5.33 -22.83 8.90
N ILE A 67 4.92 -23.20 10.09
CA ILE A 67 3.52 -23.07 10.52
C ILE A 67 3.10 -21.60 10.59
N LEU A 68 3.96 -20.75 11.14
CA LEU A 68 3.71 -19.30 11.18
C LEU A 68 3.57 -18.73 9.77
N TYR A 69 4.42 -19.14 8.83
CA TYR A 69 4.30 -18.80 7.42
C TYR A 69 2.94 -19.22 6.84
N ASP A 70 2.56 -20.52 7.05
CA ASP A 70 1.30 -21.07 6.54
C ASP A 70 0.06 -20.33 7.11
N ILE A 71 0.14 -19.87 8.36
CA ILE A 71 -0.92 -19.10 9.03
C ILE A 71 -1.00 -17.66 8.47
N LEU A 72 0.14 -17.03 8.21
CA LEU A 72 0.19 -15.61 7.83
C LEU A 72 -0.07 -15.37 6.35
N LEU A 73 0.34 -16.28 5.47
CA LEU A 73 0.23 -16.10 4.02
C LEU A 73 -1.20 -15.81 3.53
N PRO A 74 -2.26 -16.48 4.03
CA PRO A 74 -3.64 -16.18 3.64
C PRO A 74 -4.11 -14.76 3.95
N PHE A 75 -3.44 -14.05 4.87
CA PHE A 75 -3.73 -12.66 5.20
C PHE A 75 -3.04 -11.64 4.28
N LEU A 76 -2.39 -12.10 3.23
CA LEU A 76 -1.79 -11.25 2.20
C LEU A 76 -2.51 -11.48 0.86
N PRO A 77 -3.72 -10.94 0.68
CA PRO A 77 -4.43 -11.07 -0.58
C PRO A 77 -3.63 -10.43 -1.72
N VAL A 78 -3.67 -11.05 -2.89
CA VAL A 78 -2.91 -10.64 -4.07
C VAL A 78 -3.86 -10.05 -5.10
N ALA A 79 -3.47 -8.92 -5.70
CA ALA A 79 -4.12 -8.35 -6.87
C ALA A 79 -3.08 -7.72 -7.79
N SER A 80 -3.42 -7.62 -9.06
CA SER A 80 -2.68 -6.83 -10.04
C SER A 80 -3.65 -5.99 -10.84
N PHE A 81 -3.29 -4.73 -11.10
CA PHE A 81 -4.09 -3.84 -11.90
C PHE A 81 -3.38 -3.62 -13.23
N THR A 82 -4.04 -4.04 -14.31
CA THR A 82 -3.56 -3.83 -15.68
C THR A 82 -4.58 -2.94 -16.38
N PRO A 83 -4.19 -1.71 -16.79
CA PRO A 83 -5.09 -0.85 -17.54
C PRO A 83 -5.36 -1.44 -18.93
N GLU A 84 -6.56 -1.22 -19.45
CA GLU A 84 -6.96 -1.68 -20.79
C GLU A 84 -6.70 -0.58 -21.82
N LYS A 85 -6.08 -0.93 -22.96
CA LYS A 85 -5.60 -0.01 -23.97
C LYS A 85 -6.67 0.93 -24.54
N ASP A 86 -7.83 0.36 -24.87
CA ASP A 86 -8.91 1.07 -25.56
C ASP A 86 -9.96 1.63 -24.58
N LYS A 87 -9.64 1.63 -23.28
CA LYS A 87 -10.50 2.15 -22.22
C LYS A 87 -9.83 3.27 -21.45
N THR A 88 -10.64 4.16 -20.93
CA THR A 88 -10.19 5.20 -20.00
C THR A 88 -10.13 4.63 -18.59
N SER A 89 -8.94 4.38 -18.10
CA SER A 89 -8.67 3.94 -16.73
C SER A 89 -8.30 5.13 -15.84
N VAL A 90 -8.79 5.15 -14.59
CA VAL A 90 -8.39 6.15 -13.59
C VAL A 90 -7.90 5.44 -12.33
N TYR A 91 -6.65 5.69 -11.95
CA TYR A 91 -6.06 5.27 -10.68
C TYR A 91 -5.99 6.48 -9.76
N LEU A 92 -6.86 6.50 -8.76
CA LEU A 92 -6.96 7.57 -7.77
C LEU A 92 -6.04 7.25 -6.59
N LEU A 93 -4.98 8.05 -6.39
CA LEU A 93 -4.07 7.87 -5.26
C LEU A 93 -4.60 8.59 -4.02
N LEU A 94 -4.80 7.84 -2.97
CA LEU A 94 -5.30 8.27 -1.67
C LEU A 94 -4.18 8.17 -0.61
N GLY A 95 -4.33 8.86 0.51
CA GLY A 95 -3.40 8.79 1.64
C GLY A 95 -3.10 10.15 2.23
N VAL A 96 -2.53 10.19 3.43
CA VAL A 96 -2.21 11.44 4.13
C VAL A 96 -1.04 12.18 3.48
N ASN A 97 -0.82 13.44 3.90
CA ASN A 97 0.33 14.21 3.41
C ASN A 97 1.65 13.56 3.87
N GLY A 98 2.65 13.56 3.00
CA GLY A 98 3.99 13.05 3.30
C GLY A 98 4.19 11.53 3.11
N VAL A 99 3.13 10.76 2.77
CA VAL A 99 3.27 9.32 2.51
C VAL A 99 3.88 8.99 1.14
N GLY A 100 4.11 9.99 0.27
CA GLY A 100 4.75 9.80 -1.04
C GLY A 100 3.79 9.62 -2.20
N LYS A 101 2.53 10.11 -2.15
CA LYS A 101 1.56 10.00 -3.25
C LYS A 101 2.08 10.55 -4.58
N THR A 102 2.58 11.79 -4.58
CA THR A 102 3.12 12.46 -5.78
C THR A 102 4.27 11.66 -6.40
N THR A 103 5.21 11.19 -5.58
CA THR A 103 6.31 10.32 -6.02
C THR A 103 5.79 8.97 -6.53
N THR A 104 4.78 8.40 -5.87
CA THR A 104 4.14 7.14 -6.29
C THR A 104 3.42 7.30 -7.62
N ALA A 105 2.76 8.44 -7.88
CA ALA A 105 2.16 8.73 -9.18
C ALA A 105 3.19 8.67 -10.30
N ALA A 106 4.36 9.29 -10.10
CA ALA A 106 5.46 9.26 -11.05
C ALA A 106 6.05 7.85 -11.23
N LYS A 107 6.21 7.09 -10.15
CA LYS A 107 6.71 5.69 -10.20
C LYS A 107 5.74 4.76 -10.93
N LEU A 108 4.44 4.90 -10.71
CA LEU A 108 3.42 4.18 -11.46
C LEU A 108 3.46 4.52 -12.95
N ALA A 109 3.59 5.80 -13.29
CA ALA A 109 3.72 6.23 -14.69
C ALA A 109 4.97 5.61 -15.34
N GLN A 110 6.12 5.63 -14.66
CA GLN A 110 7.34 4.98 -15.13
C GLN A 110 7.19 3.46 -15.26
N TYR A 111 6.49 2.81 -14.33
CA TYR A 111 6.25 1.38 -14.37
C TYR A 111 5.38 0.95 -15.55
N TYR A 112 4.27 1.69 -15.80
CA TYR A 112 3.35 1.35 -16.88
C TYR A 112 3.84 1.79 -18.26
N LYS A 113 4.62 2.88 -18.39
CA LYS A 113 5.06 3.43 -19.66
C LYS A 113 5.68 2.41 -20.64
N PRO A 114 6.57 1.50 -20.24
CA PRO A 114 7.10 0.46 -21.14
C PRO A 114 6.18 -0.75 -21.31
N ARG A 115 5.06 -0.83 -20.58
CA ARG A 115 4.16 -1.99 -20.49
C ARG A 115 2.76 -1.72 -21.02
N PHE A 116 2.47 -0.48 -21.34
CA PHE A 116 1.13 -0.02 -21.71
C PHE A 116 1.20 0.86 -22.96
N GLU A 117 0.60 0.38 -24.06
CA GLU A 117 0.69 1.01 -25.40
C GLU A 117 -0.31 2.15 -25.61
N ALA A 118 -0.90 2.70 -24.56
CA ALA A 118 -1.82 3.83 -24.64
C ALA A 118 -1.31 5.01 -23.80
N PRO A 119 -1.87 6.21 -23.98
CA PRO A 119 -1.43 7.39 -23.23
C PRO A 119 -1.52 7.22 -21.73
N ILE A 120 -0.50 7.73 -21.02
CA ILE A 120 -0.52 7.89 -19.56
C ILE A 120 -0.59 9.38 -19.29
N ILE A 121 -1.50 9.77 -18.39
CA ILE A 121 -1.72 11.17 -17.99
C ILE A 121 -1.63 11.25 -16.48
N LEU A 122 -0.84 12.19 -15.97
CA LEU A 122 -0.80 12.53 -14.55
C LEU A 122 -1.80 13.66 -14.29
N ALA A 123 -2.67 13.51 -13.30
CA ALA A 123 -3.63 14.54 -12.89
C ALA A 123 -3.21 15.13 -11.53
N ALA A 124 -2.87 16.44 -11.52
CA ALA A 124 -2.44 17.17 -10.33
C ALA A 124 -3.64 17.60 -9.49
N ALA A 125 -4.33 16.64 -8.86
CA ALA A 125 -5.54 16.88 -8.07
C ALA A 125 -5.25 17.24 -6.59
N ASP A 126 -3.99 17.33 -6.15
CA ASP A 126 -3.60 18.01 -4.89
C ASP A 126 -3.49 19.53 -5.15
N THR A 127 -4.63 20.16 -5.47
CA THR A 127 -4.71 21.56 -5.87
C THR A 127 -4.42 22.55 -4.73
N PHE A 128 -4.39 22.09 -3.49
CA PHE A 128 -4.15 22.92 -2.31
C PHE A 128 -2.68 23.02 -1.91
N ARG A 129 -1.78 22.39 -2.66
CA ARG A 129 -0.33 22.44 -2.44
C ARG A 129 0.38 22.78 -3.74
N ALA A 130 0.76 24.08 -3.89
CA ALA A 130 1.48 24.55 -5.07
C ALA A 130 2.73 23.69 -5.36
N ALA A 131 3.52 23.36 -4.32
CA ALA A 131 4.68 22.51 -4.47
C ALA A 131 4.35 21.08 -4.94
N ALA A 132 3.15 20.53 -4.68
CA ALA A 132 2.77 19.22 -5.19
C ALA A 132 2.46 19.27 -6.68
N ILE A 133 1.79 20.33 -7.14
CA ILE A 133 1.54 20.59 -8.56
C ILE A 133 2.88 20.70 -9.31
N GLU A 134 3.78 21.60 -8.87
CA GLU A 134 5.10 21.79 -9.47
C GLU A 134 5.93 20.50 -9.47
N GLN A 135 5.88 19.73 -8.38
CA GLN A 135 6.57 18.45 -8.29
C GLN A 135 6.04 17.45 -9.32
N LEU A 136 4.72 17.35 -9.48
CA LEU A 136 4.11 16.42 -10.43
C LEU A 136 4.43 16.86 -11.89
N GLU A 137 4.40 18.15 -12.17
CA GLU A 137 4.81 18.70 -13.48
C GLU A 137 6.29 18.41 -13.78
N TYR A 138 7.18 18.58 -12.79
CA TYR A 138 8.58 18.20 -12.92
C TYR A 138 8.72 16.72 -13.27
N HIS A 139 8.03 15.83 -12.54
CA HIS A 139 8.04 14.40 -12.83
C HIS A 139 7.50 14.09 -14.23
N GLY A 140 6.40 14.72 -14.64
CA GLY A 140 5.83 14.55 -15.97
C GLY A 140 6.83 14.92 -17.07
N LYS A 141 7.53 16.05 -16.91
CA LYS A 141 8.58 16.48 -17.84
C LYS A 141 9.75 15.49 -17.90
N GLN A 142 10.23 14.99 -16.74
CA GLN A 142 11.33 14.03 -16.69
C GLN A 142 10.97 12.71 -17.36
N LEU A 143 9.72 12.26 -17.19
CA LEU A 143 9.23 10.99 -17.72
C LEU A 143 8.69 11.12 -19.17
N GLY A 144 8.53 12.32 -19.70
CA GLY A 144 7.83 12.55 -20.97
C GLY A 144 6.38 12.06 -20.91
N VAL A 145 5.69 12.35 -19.80
CA VAL A 145 4.28 12.01 -19.54
C VAL A 145 3.51 13.33 -19.39
N ARG A 146 2.35 13.40 -20.05
CA ARG A 146 1.48 14.58 -19.99
C ARG A 146 0.94 14.78 -18.58
N VAL A 147 0.97 16.03 -18.08
CA VAL A 147 0.34 16.44 -16.83
C VAL A 147 -0.86 17.33 -17.11
N ILE A 148 -1.97 17.10 -16.44
CA ILE A 148 -3.11 18.02 -16.40
C ILE A 148 -3.13 18.62 -14.99
N ALA A 149 -3.01 19.95 -14.94
CA ALA A 149 -3.03 20.72 -13.72
C ALA A 149 -3.91 21.98 -13.89
N HIS A 150 -4.52 22.44 -12.80
CA HIS A 150 -5.23 23.69 -12.72
C HIS A 150 -4.48 24.67 -11.82
N GLN A 151 -4.97 25.90 -11.74
CA GLN A 151 -4.43 26.89 -10.83
C GLN A 151 -4.53 26.42 -9.38
N TYR A 152 -3.62 26.86 -8.53
CA TYR A 152 -3.65 26.67 -7.10
C TYR A 152 -5.03 27.02 -6.54
N GLY A 153 -5.60 26.14 -5.71
CA GLY A 153 -6.94 26.26 -5.13
C GLY A 153 -8.08 25.88 -6.08
N GLY A 154 -7.78 25.40 -7.30
CA GLY A 154 -8.79 24.90 -8.24
C GLY A 154 -9.54 23.68 -7.72
N ASP A 155 -10.62 23.28 -8.40
CA ASP A 155 -11.41 22.08 -8.05
C ASP A 155 -10.66 20.79 -8.44
N PRO A 156 -10.28 19.93 -7.47
CA PRO A 156 -9.64 18.63 -7.77
C PRO A 156 -10.43 17.76 -8.72
N GLY A 157 -11.76 17.77 -8.62
CA GLY A 157 -12.63 17.01 -9.50
C GLY A 157 -12.57 17.48 -10.94
N ALA A 158 -12.42 18.78 -11.18
CA ALA A 158 -12.26 19.32 -12.53
C ALA A 158 -10.94 18.87 -13.18
N VAL A 159 -9.84 18.80 -12.41
CA VAL A 159 -8.55 18.28 -12.89
C VAL A 159 -8.68 16.84 -13.36
N ILE A 160 -9.34 15.98 -12.56
CA ILE A 160 -9.55 14.56 -12.88
C ILE A 160 -10.47 14.43 -14.10
N PHE A 161 -11.52 15.23 -14.17
CA PHE A 161 -12.43 15.28 -15.30
C PHE A 161 -11.67 15.58 -16.60
N ASP A 162 -10.87 16.65 -16.62
CA ASP A 162 -10.12 17.07 -17.82
C ASP A 162 -9.06 16.03 -18.21
N ALA A 163 -8.41 15.39 -17.21
CA ALA A 163 -7.46 14.30 -17.47
C ALA A 163 -8.13 13.07 -18.11
N ALA A 164 -9.30 12.67 -17.61
CA ALA A 164 -10.05 11.56 -18.17
C ALA A 164 -10.58 11.87 -19.56
N GLN A 165 -11.06 13.11 -19.81
CA GLN A 165 -11.45 13.58 -21.14
C GLN A 165 -10.27 13.58 -22.11
N ALA A 166 -9.10 13.99 -21.67
CA ALA A 166 -7.88 13.99 -22.49
C ALA A 166 -7.44 12.56 -22.86
N ALA A 167 -7.58 11.59 -21.95
CA ALA A 167 -7.35 10.17 -22.25
C ALA A 167 -8.37 9.63 -23.26
N ARG A 168 -9.64 9.88 -23.00
CA ARG A 168 -10.75 9.44 -23.90
C ARG A 168 -10.63 10.01 -25.32
N ALA A 169 -10.22 11.27 -25.45
CA ALA A 169 -10.01 11.92 -26.76
C ALA A 169 -8.87 11.28 -27.56
N GLN A 170 -8.01 10.50 -26.94
CA GLN A 170 -6.92 9.75 -27.56
C GLN A 170 -7.26 8.27 -27.79
N GLY A 171 -8.52 7.88 -27.60
CA GLY A 171 -8.98 6.50 -27.77
C GLY A 171 -8.84 5.61 -26.53
N GLY A 172 -8.58 6.19 -25.37
CA GLY A 172 -8.34 5.49 -24.09
C GLY A 172 -7.02 5.91 -23.46
N GLY A 173 -6.70 5.33 -22.31
CA GLY A 173 -5.47 5.61 -21.61
C GLY A 173 -5.57 5.46 -20.08
N LEU A 174 -4.45 5.64 -19.40
CA LEU A 174 -4.35 5.57 -17.94
C LEU A 174 -4.17 6.97 -17.35
N VAL A 175 -5.12 7.40 -16.54
CA VAL A 175 -4.99 8.59 -15.70
C VAL A 175 -4.55 8.17 -14.31
N ILE A 176 -3.46 8.75 -13.80
CA ILE A 176 -2.97 8.59 -12.43
C ILE A 176 -3.18 9.91 -11.71
N ALA A 177 -4.12 9.96 -10.78
CA ALA A 177 -4.52 11.17 -10.08
C ALA A 177 -3.88 11.26 -8.71
N ASP A 178 -3.01 12.26 -8.50
CA ASP A 178 -2.45 12.61 -7.19
C ASP A 178 -3.42 13.53 -6.44
N THR A 179 -3.91 13.10 -5.27
CA THR A 179 -4.91 13.85 -4.49
C THR A 179 -4.36 14.47 -3.22
N ALA A 180 -5.07 15.43 -2.65
CA ALA A 180 -4.78 15.96 -1.32
C ALA A 180 -4.91 14.87 -0.23
N GLY A 181 -4.22 15.07 0.90
CA GLY A 181 -4.20 14.12 2.03
C GLY A 181 -4.39 14.77 3.39
N ARG A 182 -5.29 15.74 3.52
CA ARG A 182 -5.49 16.51 4.76
C ARG A 182 -6.40 15.80 5.74
N LEU A 183 -5.86 14.93 6.59
CA LEU A 183 -6.64 14.18 7.59
C LEU A 183 -7.03 15.00 8.84
N HIS A 184 -6.48 16.21 9.00
CA HIS A 184 -6.74 17.05 10.19
C HIS A 184 -8.22 17.45 10.38
N ASN A 185 -8.98 17.45 9.28
CA ASN A 185 -10.44 17.59 9.33
C ASN A 185 -11.07 16.42 8.58
N LYS A 186 -11.32 15.32 9.34
CA LYS A 186 -11.85 14.06 8.80
C LYS A 186 -13.11 14.26 7.97
N GLU A 187 -14.07 15.06 8.45
CA GLU A 187 -15.36 15.26 7.75
C GLU A 187 -15.20 15.97 6.40
N ASN A 188 -14.38 17.03 6.34
CA ASN A 188 -14.15 17.75 5.11
C ASN A 188 -13.41 16.91 4.10
N LEU A 189 -12.39 16.15 4.55
CA LEU A 189 -11.67 15.22 3.68
C LEU A 189 -12.61 14.16 3.11
N VAL A 190 -13.44 13.53 3.93
CA VAL A 190 -14.40 12.51 3.49
C VAL A 190 -15.35 13.07 2.43
N ARG A 191 -15.92 14.27 2.65
CA ARG A 191 -16.81 14.92 1.67
C ARG A 191 -16.10 15.23 0.35
N GLU A 192 -14.88 15.73 0.42
CA GLU A 192 -14.05 16.02 -0.76
C GLU A 192 -13.74 14.74 -1.54
N LEU A 193 -13.28 13.69 -0.85
CA LEU A 193 -12.99 12.40 -1.44
C LEU A 193 -14.22 11.76 -2.08
N GLN A 194 -15.38 11.83 -1.44
CA GLN A 194 -16.64 11.34 -2.01
C GLN A 194 -17.07 12.10 -3.27
N LYS A 195 -16.80 13.41 -3.32
CA LYS A 195 -17.04 14.22 -4.52
C LYS A 195 -16.11 13.80 -5.65
N ILE A 196 -14.81 13.72 -5.37
CA ILE A 196 -13.79 13.29 -6.33
C ILE A 196 -14.08 11.88 -6.85
N ASN A 197 -14.42 10.95 -5.93
CA ASN A 197 -14.76 9.56 -6.26
C ASN A 197 -15.90 9.49 -7.28
N ARG A 198 -17.00 10.19 -7.04
CA ARG A 198 -18.15 10.22 -7.97
C ARG A 198 -17.78 10.76 -9.35
N ILE A 199 -16.94 11.80 -9.40
CA ILE A 199 -16.49 12.39 -10.68
C ILE A 199 -15.58 11.39 -11.40
N ALA A 200 -14.58 10.84 -10.75
CA ALA A 200 -13.64 9.89 -11.31
C ALA A 200 -14.39 8.65 -11.87
N GLU A 201 -15.27 8.05 -11.07
CA GLU A 201 -16.07 6.89 -11.47
C GLU A 201 -16.93 7.18 -12.70
N SER A 202 -17.60 8.36 -12.76
CA SER A 202 -18.44 8.74 -13.89
C SER A 202 -17.69 8.98 -15.21
N LYS A 203 -16.36 9.14 -15.16
CA LYS A 203 -15.49 9.43 -16.32
C LYS A 203 -14.58 8.27 -16.70
N THR A 204 -14.63 7.19 -15.95
CA THR A 204 -13.87 5.97 -16.17
C THR A 204 -14.77 4.93 -16.85
N ASP A 205 -14.20 4.09 -17.69
CA ASP A 205 -14.94 2.98 -18.28
C ASP A 205 -15.15 1.86 -17.24
N GLU A 206 -16.18 1.05 -17.44
CA GLU A 206 -16.59 0.01 -16.48
C GLU A 206 -15.42 -0.91 -16.10
N GLY A 207 -15.21 -1.10 -14.81
CA GLY A 207 -14.13 -1.93 -14.23
C GLY A 207 -12.74 -1.28 -14.21
N CYS A 208 -12.58 -0.09 -14.84
CA CYS A 208 -11.28 0.57 -15.02
C CYS A 208 -10.95 1.64 -13.96
N TYR A 209 -11.83 1.86 -12.98
CA TYR A 209 -11.58 2.76 -11.85
C TYR A 209 -10.96 2.01 -10.67
N LYS A 210 -9.82 2.52 -10.15
CA LYS A 210 -9.14 1.95 -8.99
C LYS A 210 -8.77 3.03 -7.98
N LYS A 211 -9.14 2.82 -6.73
CA LYS A 211 -8.82 3.64 -5.58
C LYS A 211 -7.66 3.00 -4.83
N ILE A 212 -6.50 3.59 -4.93
CA ILE A 212 -5.25 3.03 -4.43
C ILE A 212 -4.76 3.87 -3.26
N LEU A 213 -4.70 3.26 -2.09
CA LEU A 213 -4.20 3.92 -0.89
C LEU A 213 -2.68 3.79 -0.81
N VAL A 214 -2.00 4.91 -0.66
CA VAL A 214 -0.55 4.97 -0.43
C VAL A 214 -0.31 5.06 1.08
N LEU A 215 0.41 4.11 1.64
CA LEU A 215 0.74 4.02 3.06
C LEU A 215 2.25 4.04 3.28
N ASP A 216 2.67 4.81 4.25
CA ASP A 216 4.05 4.82 4.76
C ASP A 216 4.21 3.67 5.78
N VAL A 217 5.06 2.70 5.47
CA VAL A 217 5.30 1.53 6.35
C VAL A 217 5.80 1.95 7.73
N THR A 218 6.52 3.07 7.82
CA THR A 218 7.07 3.58 9.09
C THR A 218 6.00 4.09 10.05
N ALA A 219 4.77 4.33 9.55
CA ALA A 219 3.65 4.80 10.37
C ALA A 219 3.01 3.69 11.23
N GLY A 220 3.29 2.41 10.95
CA GLY A 220 2.81 1.28 11.74
C GLY A 220 1.29 1.31 11.97
N GLN A 221 0.84 1.12 13.22
CA GLN A 221 -0.58 1.13 13.58
C GLN A 221 -1.30 2.46 13.30
N SER A 222 -0.58 3.58 13.27
CA SER A 222 -1.16 4.87 12.85
C SER A 222 -1.52 4.85 11.35
N GLY A 223 -0.67 4.22 10.53
CA GLY A 223 -0.96 4.00 9.10
C GLY A 223 -2.17 3.10 8.89
N PHE A 224 -2.32 2.06 9.69
CA PHE A 224 -3.49 1.19 9.65
C PHE A 224 -4.80 1.94 9.94
N ARG A 225 -4.84 2.77 11.00
CA ARG A 225 -6.01 3.62 11.31
C ARG A 225 -6.35 4.59 10.18
N GLN A 226 -5.34 5.09 9.46
CA GLN A 226 -5.57 5.90 8.26
C GLN A 226 -6.24 5.06 7.17
N ALA A 227 -5.77 3.82 6.95
CA ALA A 227 -6.35 2.92 5.96
C ALA A 227 -7.84 2.65 6.24
N GLU A 228 -8.22 2.43 7.49
CA GLU A 228 -9.63 2.29 7.89
C GLU A 228 -10.46 3.50 7.47
N VAL A 229 -10.00 4.73 7.80
CA VAL A 229 -10.71 5.97 7.47
C VAL A 229 -10.91 6.15 5.96
N PHE A 230 -9.88 5.91 5.16
CA PHE A 230 -9.98 6.02 3.70
C PHE A 230 -10.87 4.94 3.11
N HIS A 231 -10.77 3.71 3.62
CA HIS A 231 -11.57 2.58 3.15
C HIS A 231 -13.07 2.78 3.47
N GLU A 232 -13.41 3.23 4.69
CA GLU A 232 -14.77 3.61 5.07
C GLU A 232 -15.34 4.75 4.20
N ALA A 233 -14.50 5.74 3.86
CA ALA A 233 -14.94 6.93 3.14
C ALA A 233 -15.30 6.66 1.67
N VAL A 234 -14.50 5.84 0.96
CA VAL A 234 -14.62 5.68 -0.50
C VAL A 234 -14.45 4.23 -0.99
N GLY A 235 -14.20 3.26 -0.12
CA GLY A 235 -14.00 1.86 -0.52
C GLY A 235 -12.70 1.68 -1.31
N VAL A 236 -11.55 1.67 -0.63
CA VAL A 236 -10.23 1.43 -1.24
C VAL A 236 -10.18 0.06 -1.92
N ASP A 237 -9.51 -0.05 -3.07
CA ASP A 237 -9.39 -1.30 -3.84
C ASP A 237 -8.05 -2.01 -3.61
N ALA A 238 -6.98 -1.25 -3.30
CA ALA A 238 -5.65 -1.80 -3.03
C ALA A 238 -4.74 -0.79 -2.30
N VAL A 239 -3.59 -1.29 -1.85
CA VAL A 239 -2.59 -0.51 -1.11
C VAL A 239 -1.25 -0.54 -1.83
N ILE A 240 -0.54 0.58 -1.80
CA ILE A 240 0.89 0.71 -2.13
C ILE A 240 1.63 1.07 -0.85
N LEU A 241 2.66 0.30 -0.52
CA LEU A 241 3.53 0.56 0.62
C LEU A 241 4.75 1.38 0.18
N THR A 242 5.02 2.48 0.86
CA THR A 242 6.19 3.34 0.63
C THR A 242 7.17 3.26 1.79
N LYS A 243 8.40 3.70 1.56
CA LYS A 243 9.51 3.72 2.54
C LYS A 243 9.80 2.33 3.15
N TYR A 244 9.60 1.30 2.34
CA TYR A 244 9.79 -0.08 2.77
C TYR A 244 11.26 -0.38 3.14
N ASP A 245 12.21 0.33 2.53
CA ASP A 245 13.64 0.32 2.83
C ASP A 245 14.01 0.92 4.19
N SER A 246 13.14 1.75 4.76
CA SER A 246 13.44 2.55 5.96
C SER A 246 13.05 1.86 7.27
N THR A 247 12.42 0.69 7.22
CA THR A 247 11.88 0.05 8.41
C THR A 247 12.30 -1.41 8.51
N ALA A 248 12.60 -1.82 9.74
CA ALA A 248 12.75 -3.22 10.12
C ALA A 248 11.39 -3.90 10.44
N LYS A 249 10.29 -3.15 10.31
CA LYS A 249 8.92 -3.53 10.65
C LYS A 249 8.11 -3.54 9.37
N GLY A 250 7.16 -4.40 9.25
CA GLY A 250 6.38 -4.53 8.02
C GLY A 250 4.98 -5.08 8.25
N GLY A 251 4.61 -5.36 9.50
CA GLY A 251 3.35 -5.99 9.88
C GLY A 251 2.08 -5.29 9.39
N ILE A 252 2.19 -4.02 8.97
CA ILE A 252 1.05 -3.26 8.44
C ILE A 252 0.40 -3.94 7.22
N ALA A 253 1.16 -4.63 6.36
CA ALA A 253 0.58 -5.35 5.22
C ALA A 253 -0.35 -6.48 5.68
N LEU A 254 0.07 -7.23 6.71
CA LEU A 254 -0.72 -8.29 7.32
C LEU A 254 -1.97 -7.73 8.00
N SER A 255 -1.84 -6.61 8.73
CA SER A 255 -2.99 -5.95 9.39
C SER A 255 -4.02 -5.47 8.38
N VAL A 256 -3.58 -4.83 7.30
CA VAL A 256 -4.44 -4.33 6.21
C VAL A 256 -5.12 -5.50 5.48
N GLY A 257 -4.37 -6.56 5.18
CA GLY A 257 -4.93 -7.75 4.54
C GLY A 257 -5.95 -8.47 5.43
N ARG A 258 -5.63 -8.67 6.73
CA ARG A 258 -6.51 -9.37 7.68
C ARG A 258 -7.80 -8.62 7.99
N GLN A 259 -7.71 -7.31 8.26
CA GLN A 259 -8.84 -6.55 8.80
C GLN A 259 -9.65 -5.85 7.71
N LEU A 260 -9.01 -5.41 6.62
CA LEU A 260 -9.68 -4.69 5.53
C LEU A 260 -9.81 -5.52 4.25
N ASN A 261 -9.22 -6.70 4.21
CA ASN A 261 -9.13 -7.57 3.01
C ASN A 261 -8.59 -6.82 1.77
N LEU A 262 -7.65 -5.89 1.99
CA LEU A 262 -7.06 -5.08 0.93
C LEU A 262 -5.73 -5.70 0.47
N PRO A 263 -5.55 -5.95 -0.83
CA PRO A 263 -4.28 -6.41 -1.36
C PRO A 263 -3.25 -5.28 -1.38
N VAL A 264 -2.00 -5.62 -1.08
CA VAL A 264 -0.85 -4.78 -1.42
C VAL A 264 -0.45 -5.10 -2.86
N ILE A 265 -0.29 -4.06 -3.71
CA ILE A 265 0.02 -4.25 -5.14
C ILE A 265 1.45 -3.85 -5.51
N PHE A 266 2.02 -2.86 -4.84
CA PHE A 266 3.39 -2.39 -5.05
C PHE A 266 4.08 -2.01 -3.75
N THR A 267 5.42 -2.03 -3.79
CA THR A 267 6.31 -1.49 -2.75
C THR A 267 7.26 -0.46 -3.34
N GLY A 268 7.42 0.67 -2.63
CA GLY A 268 8.45 1.66 -2.87
C GLY A 268 9.61 1.47 -1.89
N ILE A 269 10.80 1.23 -2.42
CA ILE A 269 12.02 0.85 -1.68
C ILE A 269 13.13 1.89 -1.78
N GLY A 270 12.82 3.14 -2.07
CA GLY A 270 13.77 4.25 -2.19
C GLY A 270 13.19 5.41 -2.98
N GLU A 271 14.03 6.36 -3.37
CA GLU A 271 13.63 7.64 -3.99
C GLU A 271 13.58 7.59 -5.54
N LYS A 272 14.36 6.72 -6.17
CA LYS A 272 14.46 6.64 -7.64
C LYS A 272 13.19 6.04 -8.24
N TYR A 273 12.89 6.37 -9.49
CA TYR A 273 11.74 5.78 -10.20
C TYR A 273 11.79 4.26 -10.28
N GLY A 274 13.00 3.68 -10.39
CA GLY A 274 13.22 2.22 -10.42
C GLY A 274 13.10 1.55 -9.05
N ASP A 275 13.08 2.32 -7.96
CA ASP A 275 12.90 1.80 -6.60
C ASP A 275 11.40 1.54 -6.32
N PHE A 276 10.78 0.74 -7.21
CA PHE A 276 9.36 0.46 -7.19
C PHE A 276 9.09 -0.88 -7.88
N ALA A 277 8.50 -1.80 -7.16
CA ALA A 277 8.27 -3.16 -7.64
C ALA A 277 6.87 -3.66 -7.28
N PRO A 278 6.26 -4.55 -8.11
CA PRO A 278 5.09 -5.30 -7.70
C PRO A 278 5.34 -6.02 -6.37
N PHE A 279 4.33 -6.01 -5.51
CA PHE A 279 4.40 -6.71 -4.23
C PHE A 279 4.40 -8.22 -4.43
N ASN A 280 5.32 -8.91 -3.76
CA ASN A 280 5.38 -10.36 -3.73
C ASN A 280 5.14 -10.83 -2.29
N ALA A 281 4.00 -11.45 -2.05
CA ALA A 281 3.57 -11.88 -0.71
C ALA A 281 4.49 -12.94 -0.10
N ASP A 282 5.00 -13.88 -0.91
CA ASP A 282 5.93 -14.93 -0.47
C ASP A 282 7.26 -14.32 -0.02
N THR A 283 7.90 -13.53 -0.91
CA THR A 283 9.16 -12.83 -0.60
C THR A 283 9.01 -11.95 0.64
N TYR A 284 7.96 -11.12 0.66
CA TYR A 284 7.69 -10.24 1.81
C TYR A 284 7.57 -11.02 3.11
N LEU A 285 6.79 -12.11 3.12
CA LEU A 285 6.53 -12.86 4.34
C LEU A 285 7.77 -13.60 4.82
N ARG A 286 8.56 -14.19 3.90
CA ARG A 286 9.84 -14.82 4.23
C ARG A 286 10.81 -13.84 4.86
N GLU A 287 10.99 -12.67 4.26
CA GLU A 287 11.83 -11.61 4.83
C GLU A 287 11.30 -11.16 6.20
N PHE A 288 9.98 -10.98 6.33
CA PHE A 288 9.35 -10.54 7.55
C PHE A 288 9.60 -11.51 8.71
N ILE A 289 9.36 -12.81 8.53
CA ILE A 289 9.58 -13.82 9.59
C ILE A 289 11.00 -14.37 9.64
N GLY A 290 11.90 -13.92 8.75
CA GLY A 290 13.31 -14.30 8.75
C GLY A 290 13.61 -15.67 8.13
N MET A 291 12.74 -16.18 7.26
CA MET A 291 13.01 -17.37 6.45
C MET A 291 13.93 -17.04 5.26
N PRO A 292 14.66 -18.01 4.69
CA PRO A 292 15.38 -17.81 3.44
C PRO A 292 14.42 -17.45 2.28
N VAL A 293 14.84 -16.50 1.44
CA VAL A 293 14.13 -16.08 0.22
C VAL A 293 14.66 -16.86 -0.98
#